data_7f2260a791ec01d200f2d291745fb969
#
_entry.id   7f2260a791ec01d200f2d291745fb969
#
_cell.length_a   1.000
_cell.length_b   1.000
_cell.length_c   1.000
_cell.angle_alpha   90.00
_cell.angle_beta   90.00
_cell.angle_gamma   90.00
#
_symmetry.space_group_name_H-M   'P 1'
#
loop_
_entity.id
_entity.type
_entity.pdbx_description
1 polymer ?
#
loop_
_entity_poly.entity_id
_entity_poly.type
_entity_poly.pdbx_seq_one_letter_code
_entity_poly.pdbx_strand_id
1 'polypeptide(L)'
;MLDRIRLYWKLHHSRDKAYYKALDEIFGVCPNNIELYKLALIHRSASLFLDDGTPINNERLEFLGDAVLESIVSDYLFIEFPEQNEGFLTKLRSRIVSRASLNKLAVRIGLDRHIITQGNYSSQQKNLYGDALEAMVGALYLDKGYDFTNRLIINHLLNRYIDLVDMTEQETDFKSRLIEWSQKNKRALSFDTVLSPLYTQKIPHFHTSVSIDGQPTGTGEGHSKKS
;
A
#
# COMPACT_ATOMS: atom_id res chain seq x y z
N MET A 1 -28.02 5.80 -12.45
CA MET A 1 -29.03 6.85 -12.15
C MET A 1 -29.62 6.67 -10.75
N LEU A 2 -30.12 5.49 -10.38
CA LEU A 2 -30.73 5.21 -9.06
C LEU A 2 -29.79 5.50 -7.87
N ASP A 3 -28.51 5.14 -7.97
CA ASP A 3 -27.53 5.38 -6.88
C ASP A 3 -27.29 6.88 -6.61
N ARG A 4 -27.33 7.74 -7.63
CA ARG A 4 -27.22 9.19 -7.45
C ARG A 4 -28.45 9.80 -6.77
N ILE A 5 -29.63 9.31 -7.07
CA ILE A 5 -30.88 9.73 -6.40
C ILE A 5 -30.85 9.27 -4.93
N ARG A 6 -30.43 8.02 -4.68
CA ARG A 6 -30.28 7.47 -3.34
C ARG A 6 -29.23 8.25 -2.52
N LEU A 7 -28.10 8.56 -3.13
CA LEU A 7 -27.04 9.36 -2.50
C LEU A 7 -27.55 10.75 -2.15
N TYR A 8 -28.21 11.45 -3.07
CA TYR A 8 -28.83 12.76 -2.82
C TYR A 8 -29.75 12.73 -1.58
N TRP A 9 -30.63 11.73 -1.51
CA TRP A 9 -31.52 11.56 -0.37
C TRP A 9 -30.76 11.30 0.94
N LYS A 10 -29.71 10.44 0.91
CA LYS A 10 -28.87 10.15 2.08
C LYS A 10 -28.09 11.37 2.57
N LEU A 11 -27.57 12.18 1.68
CA LEU A 11 -26.86 13.43 2.03
C LEU A 11 -27.74 14.46 2.73
N HIS A 12 -29.05 14.44 2.49
CA HIS A 12 -29.97 15.41 3.07
C HIS A 12 -30.68 14.91 4.31
N HIS A 13 -30.94 13.62 4.42
CA HIS A 13 -31.85 13.07 5.43
C HIS A 13 -31.20 12.05 6.38
N SER A 14 -29.97 11.56 6.11
CA SER A 14 -29.31 10.60 6.97
C SER A 14 -28.59 11.27 8.14
N ARG A 15 -28.57 10.59 9.30
CA ARG A 15 -27.68 10.94 10.42
C ARG A 15 -26.21 10.77 10.05
N ASP A 16 -25.89 9.86 9.13
CA ASP A 16 -24.54 9.55 8.64
C ASP A 16 -24.14 10.35 7.40
N LYS A 17 -24.77 11.49 7.15
CA LYS A 17 -24.52 12.32 5.94
C LYS A 17 -23.05 12.66 5.72
N ALA A 18 -22.28 12.86 6.81
CA ALA A 18 -20.84 13.14 6.72
C ALA A 18 -20.07 11.97 6.12
N TYR A 19 -20.40 10.73 6.49
CA TYR A 19 -19.79 9.53 5.92
C TYR A 19 -20.19 9.31 4.46
N TYR A 20 -21.46 9.52 4.11
CA TYR A 20 -21.92 9.46 2.72
C TYR A 20 -21.19 10.48 1.83
N LYS A 21 -20.99 11.70 2.34
CA LYS A 21 -20.25 12.74 1.64
C LYS A 21 -18.79 12.35 1.42
N ALA A 22 -18.11 11.89 2.46
CA ALA A 22 -16.72 11.46 2.39
C ALA A 22 -16.54 10.30 1.38
N LEU A 23 -17.42 9.30 1.39
CA LEU A 23 -17.34 8.16 0.49
C LEU A 23 -17.63 8.53 -0.97
N ASP A 24 -18.53 9.49 -1.21
CA ASP A 24 -18.76 10.02 -2.55
C ASP A 24 -17.54 10.81 -3.05
N GLU A 25 -16.96 11.67 -2.22
CA GLU A 25 -15.78 12.47 -2.57
C GLU A 25 -14.56 11.60 -2.84
N ILE A 26 -14.32 10.57 -2.02
CA ILE A 26 -13.12 9.72 -2.11
C ILE A 26 -13.27 8.65 -3.19
N PHE A 27 -14.40 7.93 -3.21
CA PHE A 27 -14.61 6.75 -4.04
C PHE A 27 -15.72 6.90 -5.09
N GLY A 28 -16.52 7.95 -5.03
CA GLY A 28 -17.71 8.10 -5.90
C GLY A 28 -18.79 7.07 -5.62
N VAL A 29 -18.93 6.57 -4.38
CA VAL A 29 -19.78 5.45 -4.01
C VAL A 29 -20.89 5.84 -3.06
N CYS A 30 -22.11 5.37 -3.35
CA CYS A 30 -23.21 5.36 -2.38
C CYS A 30 -23.31 3.96 -1.74
N PRO A 31 -22.96 3.81 -0.44
CA PRO A 31 -23.05 2.55 0.27
C PRO A 31 -24.45 1.92 0.30
N ASN A 32 -24.51 0.59 0.24
CA ASN A 32 -25.71 -0.16 0.63
C ASN A 32 -25.74 -0.32 2.16
N ASN A 33 -24.60 -0.69 2.74
CA ASN A 33 -24.40 -0.82 4.18
C ASN A 33 -23.32 0.12 4.68
N ILE A 34 -23.71 1.27 5.22
CA ILE A 34 -22.78 2.31 5.72
C ILE A 34 -21.94 1.83 6.91
N GLU A 35 -22.43 0.87 7.70
CA GLU A 35 -21.73 0.39 8.89
C GLU A 35 -20.40 -0.31 8.56
N LEU A 36 -20.30 -0.98 7.39
CA LEU A 36 -19.04 -1.56 6.93
C LEU A 36 -17.97 -0.49 6.73
N TYR A 37 -18.32 0.65 6.18
CA TYR A 37 -17.38 1.75 5.90
C TYR A 37 -17.02 2.51 7.19
N LYS A 38 -17.98 2.68 8.09
CA LYS A 38 -17.70 3.23 9.44
C LYS A 38 -16.72 2.35 10.19
N LEU A 39 -16.93 1.03 10.15
CA LEU A 39 -16.03 0.05 10.76
C LEU A 39 -14.62 0.10 10.15
N ALA A 40 -14.51 0.23 8.83
CA ALA A 40 -13.23 0.34 8.13
C ALA A 40 -12.40 1.56 8.58
N LEU A 41 -13.04 2.60 9.10
CA LEU A 41 -12.38 3.80 9.61
C LEU A 41 -11.95 3.71 11.08
N ILE A 42 -12.37 2.70 11.83
CA ILE A 42 -12.01 2.54 13.23
C ILE A 42 -10.69 1.79 13.34
N HIS A 43 -9.60 2.52 13.57
CA HIS A 43 -8.30 1.90 13.82
C HIS A 43 -8.29 1.15 15.16
N ARG A 44 -7.47 0.09 15.26
CA ARG A 44 -7.34 -0.73 16.48
C ARG A 44 -7.08 0.07 17.77
N SER A 45 -6.42 1.24 17.69
CA SER A 45 -6.20 2.10 18.87
C SER A 45 -7.48 2.72 19.42
N ALA A 46 -8.54 2.81 18.62
CA ALA A 46 -9.85 3.33 18.99
C ALA A 46 -10.91 2.22 19.02
N SER A 47 -10.50 0.95 19.20
CA SER A 47 -11.43 -0.18 19.26
C SER A 47 -12.55 0.06 20.26
N LEU A 48 -13.77 -0.21 19.82
CA LEU A 48 -14.91 -0.42 20.71
C LEU A 48 -14.92 -1.89 21.14
N PHE A 49 -15.62 -2.20 22.22
CA PHE A 49 -15.69 -3.58 22.71
C PHE A 49 -17.14 -4.00 22.88
N LEU A 50 -17.45 -5.24 22.48
CA LEU A 50 -18.71 -5.88 22.81
C LEU A 50 -18.71 -6.29 24.29
N ASP A 51 -19.88 -6.68 24.80
CA ASP A 51 -20.07 -7.12 26.20
C ASP A 51 -19.20 -8.35 26.56
N ASP A 52 -18.86 -9.16 25.57
CA ASP A 52 -17.97 -10.34 25.70
C ASP A 52 -16.47 -10.00 25.58
N GLY A 53 -16.12 -8.71 25.44
CA GLY A 53 -14.74 -8.25 25.28
C GLY A 53 -14.19 -8.34 23.85
N THR A 54 -14.99 -8.74 22.86
CA THR A 54 -14.58 -8.78 21.46
C THR A 54 -14.31 -7.36 20.92
N PRO A 55 -13.11 -7.06 20.39
CA PRO A 55 -12.82 -5.75 19.83
C PRO A 55 -13.54 -5.51 18.51
N ILE A 56 -14.10 -4.30 18.37
CA ILE A 56 -14.70 -3.80 17.13
C ILE A 56 -13.73 -2.77 16.55
N ASN A 57 -13.05 -3.12 15.47
CA ASN A 57 -12.11 -2.28 14.74
C ASN A 57 -11.98 -2.75 13.27
N ASN A 58 -11.08 -2.16 12.52
CA ASN A 58 -10.92 -2.43 11.08
C ASN A 58 -10.07 -3.66 10.74
N GLU A 59 -9.38 -4.33 11.70
CA GLU A 59 -8.40 -5.38 11.41
C GLU A 59 -8.96 -6.54 10.57
N ARG A 60 -10.20 -6.96 10.79
CA ARG A 60 -10.81 -8.04 10.00
C ARG A 60 -11.15 -7.61 8.57
N LEU A 61 -11.53 -6.33 8.38
CA LEU A 61 -11.76 -5.77 7.05
C LEU A 61 -10.45 -5.53 6.31
N GLU A 62 -9.41 -5.08 7.02
CA GLU A 62 -8.03 -4.96 6.50
C GLU A 62 -7.54 -6.30 5.96
N PHE A 63 -7.60 -7.38 6.76
CA PHE A 63 -7.20 -8.71 6.33
C PHE A 63 -7.92 -9.17 5.05
N LEU A 64 -9.22 -8.93 4.95
CA LEU A 64 -10.00 -9.29 3.75
C LEU A 64 -9.63 -8.39 2.57
N GLY A 65 -9.51 -7.09 2.83
CA GLY A 65 -9.22 -6.08 1.82
C GLY A 65 -7.84 -6.21 1.22
N ASP A 66 -6.82 -6.56 1.99
CA ASP A 66 -5.48 -6.88 1.52
C ASP A 66 -5.54 -7.99 0.45
N ALA A 67 -6.15 -9.13 0.75
CA ALA A 67 -6.29 -10.23 -0.20
C ALA A 67 -7.06 -9.84 -1.48
N VAL A 68 -8.14 -9.05 -1.34
CA VAL A 68 -8.93 -8.56 -2.47
C VAL A 68 -8.12 -7.58 -3.32
N LEU A 69 -7.39 -6.66 -2.68
CA LEU A 69 -6.55 -5.67 -3.36
C LEU A 69 -5.41 -6.34 -4.13
N GLU A 70 -4.71 -7.31 -3.50
CA GLU A 70 -3.67 -8.09 -4.18
C GLU A 70 -4.22 -8.84 -5.41
N SER A 71 -5.42 -9.42 -5.31
CA SER A 71 -6.07 -10.09 -6.43
C SER A 71 -6.37 -9.12 -7.57
N ILE A 72 -6.94 -7.95 -7.26
CA ILE A 72 -7.27 -6.90 -8.25
C ILE A 72 -6.01 -6.39 -8.95
N VAL A 73 -4.95 -6.09 -8.18
CA VAL A 73 -3.68 -5.62 -8.75
C VAL A 73 -3.03 -6.69 -9.60
N SER A 74 -3.09 -7.96 -9.20
CA SER A 74 -2.55 -9.08 -9.98
C SER A 74 -3.26 -9.23 -11.33
N ASP A 75 -4.59 -9.20 -11.33
CA ASP A 75 -5.42 -9.26 -12.54
C ASP A 75 -5.10 -8.09 -13.49
N TYR A 76 -5.07 -6.88 -12.93
CA TYR A 76 -4.72 -5.67 -13.67
C TYR A 76 -3.33 -5.76 -14.35
N LEU A 77 -2.30 -6.14 -13.59
CA LEU A 77 -0.94 -6.25 -14.11
C LEU A 77 -0.79 -7.37 -15.14
N PHE A 78 -1.50 -8.48 -14.96
CA PHE A 78 -1.51 -9.58 -15.91
C PHE A 78 -2.04 -9.16 -17.28
N ILE A 79 -3.07 -8.30 -17.30
CA ILE A 79 -3.68 -7.77 -18.52
C ILE A 79 -2.81 -6.67 -19.15
N GLU A 80 -2.28 -5.75 -18.34
CA GLU A 80 -1.50 -4.59 -18.82
C GLU A 80 -0.10 -4.98 -19.34
N PHE A 81 0.48 -6.06 -18.84
CA PHE A 81 1.84 -6.49 -19.17
C PHE A 81 1.91 -7.93 -19.70
N PRO A 82 1.25 -8.25 -20.84
CA PRO A 82 1.12 -9.63 -21.33
C PRO A 82 2.46 -10.27 -21.72
N GLU A 83 3.47 -9.45 -22.06
CA GLU A 83 4.80 -9.93 -22.48
C GLU A 83 5.79 -10.08 -21.31
N GLN A 84 5.39 -9.71 -20.09
CA GLN A 84 6.28 -9.74 -18.94
C GLN A 84 6.19 -11.08 -18.20
N ASN A 85 7.30 -11.48 -17.58
CA ASN A 85 7.37 -12.71 -16.80
C ASN A 85 6.80 -12.54 -15.38
N GLU A 86 6.57 -13.67 -14.72
CA GLU A 86 6.01 -13.72 -13.34
C GLU A 86 6.84 -12.89 -12.35
N GLY A 87 8.17 -12.94 -12.43
CA GLY A 87 9.05 -12.18 -11.52
C GLY A 87 8.86 -10.67 -11.62
N PHE A 88 8.67 -10.15 -12.85
CA PHE A 88 8.35 -8.74 -13.09
C PHE A 88 6.99 -8.36 -12.46
N LEU A 89 5.95 -9.16 -12.74
CA LEU A 89 4.60 -8.91 -12.24
C LEU A 89 4.55 -8.94 -10.71
N THR A 90 5.24 -9.89 -10.08
CA THR A 90 5.33 -10.02 -8.63
C THR A 90 6.06 -8.83 -7.99
N LYS A 91 7.18 -8.38 -8.59
CA LYS A 91 7.90 -7.19 -8.12
C LYS A 91 7.02 -5.93 -8.21
N LEU A 92 6.35 -5.73 -9.35
CA LEU A 92 5.51 -4.55 -9.57
C LEU A 92 4.30 -4.55 -8.64
N ARG A 93 3.61 -5.68 -8.47
CA ARG A 93 2.54 -5.85 -7.50
C ARG A 93 3.03 -5.46 -6.10
N SER A 94 4.13 -6.04 -5.62
CA SER A 94 4.67 -5.75 -4.28
C SER A 94 4.99 -4.28 -4.06
N ARG A 95 5.37 -3.54 -5.11
CA ARG A 95 5.58 -2.08 -5.04
C ARG A 95 4.26 -1.34 -4.91
N ILE A 96 3.26 -1.68 -5.73
CA ILE A 96 1.93 -1.05 -5.73
C ILE A 96 1.26 -1.22 -4.37
N VAL A 97 1.21 -2.46 -3.85
CA VAL A 97 0.58 -2.79 -2.56
C VAL A 97 1.51 -2.64 -1.36
N SER A 98 2.70 -2.06 -1.54
CA SER A 98 3.58 -1.80 -0.40
C SER A 98 2.96 -0.83 0.59
N ARG A 99 3.22 -1.02 1.88
CA ARG A 99 2.74 -0.12 2.95
C ARG A 99 3.04 1.35 2.67
N ALA A 100 4.22 1.66 2.13
CA ALA A 100 4.60 3.02 1.79
C ALA A 100 3.73 3.59 0.66
N SER A 101 3.42 2.78 -0.36
CA SER A 101 2.56 3.15 -1.48
C SER A 101 1.13 3.36 -1.02
N LEU A 102 0.55 2.39 -0.27
CA LEU A 102 -0.82 2.47 0.22
C LEU A 102 -1.03 3.64 1.19
N ASN A 103 -0.06 3.91 2.09
CA ASN A 103 -0.11 5.10 2.94
C ASN A 103 -0.13 6.40 2.13
N LYS A 104 0.75 6.53 1.12
CA LYS A 104 0.76 7.70 0.24
C LYS A 104 -0.58 7.85 -0.51
N LEU A 105 -1.11 6.75 -1.02
CA LEU A 105 -2.38 6.73 -1.75
C LEU A 105 -3.53 7.16 -0.84
N ALA A 106 -3.63 6.60 0.36
CA ALA A 106 -4.67 6.95 1.34
C ALA A 106 -4.68 8.44 1.69
N VAL A 107 -3.50 9.03 1.91
CA VAL A 107 -3.37 10.49 2.14
C VAL A 107 -3.76 11.28 0.90
N ARG A 108 -3.33 10.85 -0.28
CA ARG A 108 -3.58 11.55 -1.55
C ARG A 108 -5.06 11.60 -1.92
N ILE A 109 -5.82 10.57 -1.57
CA ILE A 109 -7.28 10.54 -1.75
C ILE A 109 -8.06 11.21 -0.61
N GLY A 110 -7.38 11.62 0.47
CA GLY A 110 -7.98 12.30 1.63
C GLY A 110 -8.63 11.35 2.65
N LEU A 111 -8.34 10.05 2.59
CA LEU A 111 -8.88 9.05 3.55
C LEU A 111 -8.35 9.27 4.97
N ASP A 112 -7.12 9.76 5.11
CA ASP A 112 -6.44 10.08 6.37
C ASP A 112 -7.27 10.96 7.30
N ARG A 113 -8.10 11.85 6.75
CA ARG A 113 -8.94 12.81 7.48
C ARG A 113 -10.14 12.19 8.19
N HIS A 114 -10.47 10.95 7.84
CA HIS A 114 -11.68 10.28 8.30
C HIS A 114 -11.40 9.12 9.25
N ILE A 115 -10.13 8.75 9.45
CA ILE A 115 -9.74 7.62 10.28
C ILE A 115 -9.91 8.00 11.76
N ILE A 116 -10.57 7.12 12.51
CA ILE A 116 -10.83 7.28 13.93
C ILE A 116 -9.71 6.58 14.70
N THR A 117 -8.97 7.35 15.50
CA THR A 117 -7.84 6.86 16.30
C THR A 117 -7.95 7.40 17.73
N GLN A 118 -7.31 6.72 18.69
CA GLN A 118 -7.20 7.16 20.06
C GLN A 118 -5.72 7.29 20.47
N GLY A 119 -5.34 8.42 21.10
CA GLY A 119 -3.99 8.70 21.59
C GLY A 119 -3.16 9.59 20.66
N ASN A 120 -1.99 10.02 21.17
CA ASN A 120 -1.06 10.85 20.39
C ASN A 120 -0.37 9.99 19.31
N TYR A 121 -0.39 10.46 18.08
CA TYR A 121 0.28 9.84 16.93
C TYR A 121 1.78 9.76 17.18
N SER A 122 2.27 8.59 17.58
CA SER A 122 3.70 8.34 17.61
C SER A 122 4.17 7.81 16.24
N SER A 123 5.46 8.02 15.93
CA SER A 123 6.10 7.52 14.72
C SER A 123 6.03 5.99 14.53
N GLN A 124 5.49 5.26 15.50
CA GLN A 124 5.26 3.82 15.45
C GLN A 124 4.00 3.40 14.68
N GLN A 125 3.06 4.33 14.39
CA GLN A 125 1.83 4.06 13.64
C GLN A 125 1.99 4.36 12.13
N LYS A 126 3.13 4.01 11.56
CA LYS A 126 3.48 4.31 10.17
C LYS A 126 2.56 3.68 9.10
N ASN A 127 1.72 2.72 9.47
CA ASN A 127 0.90 1.95 8.51
C ASN A 127 -0.59 2.30 8.54
N LEU A 128 -1.02 3.08 9.51
CA LEU A 128 -2.41 3.43 9.81
C LEU A 128 -3.28 3.75 8.58
N TYR A 129 -2.71 4.49 7.63
CA TYR A 129 -3.46 4.95 6.46
C TYR A 129 -3.64 3.85 5.42
N GLY A 130 -2.61 3.02 5.23
CA GLY A 130 -2.65 1.84 4.35
C GLY A 130 -3.62 0.80 4.88
N ASP A 131 -3.54 0.49 6.17
CA ASP A 131 -4.41 -0.47 6.84
C ASP A 131 -5.90 -0.05 6.70
N ALA A 132 -6.20 1.26 6.83
CA ALA A 132 -7.55 1.79 6.61
C ALA A 132 -7.99 1.72 5.14
N LEU A 133 -7.07 1.91 4.19
CA LEU A 133 -7.37 1.78 2.77
C LEU A 133 -7.70 0.32 2.41
N GLU A 134 -6.93 -0.64 2.90
CA GLU A 134 -7.23 -2.06 2.75
C GLU A 134 -8.58 -2.40 3.38
N ALA A 135 -8.86 -1.92 4.60
CA ALA A 135 -10.15 -2.10 5.23
C ALA A 135 -11.32 -1.51 4.42
N MET A 136 -11.11 -0.36 3.75
CA MET A 136 -12.09 0.20 2.82
C MET A 136 -12.32 -0.68 1.60
N VAL A 137 -11.27 -1.29 1.06
CA VAL A 137 -11.40 -2.28 -0.04
C VAL A 137 -12.21 -3.49 0.43
N GLY A 138 -11.96 -3.99 1.65
CA GLY A 138 -12.76 -5.06 2.26
C GLY A 138 -14.24 -4.69 2.43
N ALA A 139 -14.52 -3.47 2.87
CA ALA A 139 -15.88 -2.94 2.99
C ALA A 139 -16.59 -2.82 1.63
N LEU A 140 -15.90 -2.29 0.61
CA LEU A 140 -16.38 -2.20 -0.77
C LEU A 140 -16.73 -3.58 -1.32
N TYR A 141 -15.84 -4.55 -1.14
CA TYR A 141 -16.04 -5.92 -1.58
C TYR A 141 -17.29 -6.57 -0.94
N LEU A 142 -17.46 -6.42 0.36
CA LEU A 142 -18.64 -6.96 1.06
C LEU A 142 -19.95 -6.25 0.68
N ASP A 143 -19.90 -4.95 0.39
CA ASP A 143 -21.07 -4.13 0.07
C ASP A 143 -21.49 -4.20 -1.39
N LYS A 144 -20.55 -4.31 -2.33
CA LYS A 144 -20.76 -4.16 -3.77
C LYS A 144 -20.34 -5.37 -4.62
N GLY A 145 -19.59 -6.31 -4.00
CA GLY A 145 -19.02 -7.46 -4.70
C GLY A 145 -17.72 -7.16 -5.45
N TYR A 146 -17.07 -8.22 -5.93
CA TYR A 146 -15.75 -8.17 -6.55
C TYR A 146 -15.70 -7.28 -7.80
N ASP A 147 -16.60 -7.50 -8.76
CA ASP A 147 -16.57 -6.81 -10.06
C ASP A 147 -16.69 -5.29 -9.93
N PHE A 148 -17.52 -4.83 -8.98
CA PHE A 148 -17.64 -3.40 -8.71
C PHE A 148 -16.37 -2.86 -8.08
N THR A 149 -15.85 -3.55 -7.08
CA THR A 149 -14.63 -3.15 -6.36
C THR A 149 -13.44 -3.13 -7.31
N ASN A 150 -13.28 -4.14 -8.16
CA ASN A 150 -12.24 -4.22 -9.17
C ASN A 150 -12.28 -2.99 -10.11
N ARG A 151 -13.42 -2.72 -10.73
CA ARG A 151 -13.57 -1.54 -11.62
C ARG A 151 -13.28 -0.23 -10.91
N LEU A 152 -13.70 -0.09 -9.66
CA LEU A 152 -13.48 1.13 -8.88
C LEU A 152 -12.01 1.30 -8.54
N ILE A 153 -11.35 0.26 -8.03
CA ILE A 153 -9.92 0.32 -7.67
C ILE A 153 -9.07 0.64 -8.89
N ILE A 154 -9.29 -0.04 -10.03
CA ILE A 154 -8.54 0.23 -11.25
C ILE A 154 -8.77 1.67 -11.73
N ASN A 155 -10.02 2.07 -11.93
CA ASN A 155 -10.33 3.35 -12.58
C ASN A 155 -10.17 4.57 -11.68
N HIS A 156 -10.48 4.44 -10.39
CA HIS A 156 -10.40 5.58 -9.46
C HIS A 156 -9.11 5.67 -8.68
N LEU A 157 -8.40 4.54 -8.43
CA LEU A 157 -7.18 4.56 -7.65
C LEU A 157 -5.94 4.32 -8.51
N LEU A 158 -5.83 3.17 -9.18
CA LEU A 158 -4.63 2.82 -9.92
C LEU A 158 -4.38 3.81 -11.06
N ASN A 159 -5.33 3.96 -11.99
CA ASN A 159 -5.15 4.81 -13.17
C ASN A 159 -5.01 6.31 -12.86
N ARG A 160 -5.47 6.78 -11.70
CA ARG A 160 -5.39 8.20 -11.34
C ARG A 160 -4.18 8.57 -10.51
N TYR A 161 -3.71 7.65 -9.68
CA TYR A 161 -2.75 7.97 -8.63
C TYR A 161 -1.47 7.16 -8.69
N ILE A 162 -1.43 6.09 -9.47
CA ILE A 162 -0.25 5.24 -9.62
C ILE A 162 0.31 5.44 -11.03
N ASP A 163 1.53 5.96 -11.09
CA ASP A 163 2.30 6.01 -12.32
C ASP A 163 3.08 4.70 -12.46
N LEU A 164 2.55 3.81 -13.32
CA LEU A 164 3.18 2.52 -13.58
C LEU A 164 4.54 2.68 -14.25
N VAL A 165 4.75 3.71 -15.09
CA VAL A 165 6.02 3.96 -15.77
C VAL A 165 7.08 4.32 -14.73
N ASP A 166 6.79 5.27 -13.83
CA ASP A 166 7.69 5.63 -12.74
C ASP A 166 7.98 4.42 -11.83
N MET A 167 6.97 3.60 -11.55
CA MET A 167 7.16 2.39 -10.74
C MET A 167 7.97 1.30 -11.46
N THR A 168 7.95 1.22 -12.78
CA THR A 168 8.79 0.27 -13.52
C THR A 168 10.22 0.76 -13.66
N GLU A 169 10.43 2.07 -13.81
CA GLU A 169 11.75 2.69 -13.96
C GLU A 169 12.53 2.80 -12.65
N GLN A 170 11.85 2.90 -11.50
CA GLN A 170 12.48 2.90 -10.18
C GLN A 170 12.99 1.50 -9.77
N GLU A 171 13.76 0.87 -10.63
CA GLU A 171 14.56 -0.31 -10.24
C GLU A 171 15.73 0.12 -9.33
N THR A 172 15.42 0.47 -8.10
CA THR A 172 16.42 0.86 -7.09
C THR A 172 17.14 -0.32 -6.45
N ASP A 173 16.79 -1.55 -6.82
CA ASP A 173 17.43 -2.75 -6.29
C ASP A 173 18.53 -3.30 -7.21
N PHE A 174 19.51 -2.44 -7.49
CA PHE A 174 20.69 -2.82 -8.26
C PHE A 174 21.46 -3.99 -7.62
N LYS A 175 21.40 -4.11 -6.29
CA LYS A 175 22.05 -5.19 -5.56
C LYS A 175 21.41 -6.54 -5.89
N SER A 176 20.08 -6.65 -5.81
CA SER A 176 19.37 -7.89 -6.17
C SER A 176 19.57 -8.25 -7.64
N ARG A 177 19.51 -7.27 -8.54
CA ARG A 177 19.82 -7.51 -9.98
C ARG A 177 21.23 -8.04 -10.18
N LEU A 178 22.21 -7.49 -9.49
CA LEU A 178 23.59 -7.95 -9.59
C LEU A 178 23.75 -9.37 -9.01
N ILE A 179 23.05 -9.69 -7.93
CA ILE A 179 23.02 -11.04 -7.35
C ILE A 179 22.37 -12.03 -8.35
N GLU A 180 21.19 -11.71 -8.88
CA GLU A 180 20.50 -12.53 -9.88
C GLU A 180 21.37 -12.76 -11.12
N TRP A 181 22.00 -11.68 -11.62
CA TRP A 181 22.91 -11.77 -12.75
C TRP A 181 24.11 -12.69 -12.45
N SER A 182 24.73 -12.55 -11.28
CA SER A 182 25.88 -13.36 -10.90
C SER A 182 25.53 -14.84 -10.77
N GLN A 183 24.38 -15.16 -10.21
CA GLN A 183 23.85 -16.53 -10.12
C GLN A 183 23.57 -17.12 -11.50
N LYS A 184 22.87 -16.36 -12.37
CA LYS A 184 22.58 -16.78 -13.75
C LYS A 184 23.84 -17.05 -14.57
N ASN A 185 24.89 -16.24 -14.35
CA ASN A 185 26.16 -16.36 -15.08
C ASN A 185 27.21 -17.21 -14.33
N LYS A 186 26.83 -17.82 -13.20
CA LYS A 186 27.71 -18.65 -12.35
C LYS A 186 28.99 -17.91 -11.97
N ARG A 187 28.89 -16.62 -11.63
CA ARG A 187 30.00 -15.79 -11.18
C ARG A 187 30.01 -15.68 -9.66
N ALA A 188 31.17 -15.69 -9.06
CA ALA A 188 31.30 -15.45 -7.61
C ALA A 188 31.19 -13.96 -7.32
N LEU A 189 30.17 -13.57 -6.54
CA LEU A 189 29.92 -12.18 -6.17
C LEU A 189 30.16 -12.00 -4.66
N SER A 190 30.90 -10.98 -4.27
CA SER A 190 31.12 -10.61 -2.87
C SER A 190 30.91 -9.11 -2.65
N PHE A 191 30.37 -8.79 -1.47
CA PHE A 191 30.20 -7.42 -0.99
C PHE A 191 30.96 -7.26 0.32
N ASP A 192 31.90 -6.34 0.33
CA ASP A 192 32.70 -6.02 1.52
C ASP A 192 32.32 -4.64 2.03
N THR A 193 31.68 -4.59 3.20
CA THR A 193 31.11 -3.36 3.75
C THR A 193 31.80 -2.98 5.04
N VAL A 194 32.47 -1.85 5.03
CA VAL A 194 33.20 -1.29 6.18
C VAL A 194 32.58 0.03 6.63
N LEU A 195 32.74 0.34 7.91
CA LEU A 195 32.37 1.66 8.43
C LEU A 195 33.39 2.69 7.93
N SER A 196 32.92 3.79 7.38
CA SER A 196 33.81 4.84 6.87
C SER A 196 34.63 5.46 8.02
N PRO A 197 35.96 5.62 7.86
CA PRO A 197 36.80 6.28 8.88
C PRO A 197 36.52 7.78 9.04
N LEU A 198 35.75 8.39 8.12
CA LEU A 198 35.32 9.80 8.19
C LEU A 198 34.11 10.02 9.11
N TYR A 199 33.85 9.08 10.01
CA TYR A 199 32.75 9.15 10.97
C TYR A 199 32.95 10.31 11.95
N THR A 200 32.29 11.42 11.74
CA THR A 200 32.34 12.60 12.62
C THR A 200 30.93 13.09 12.98
N GLN A 201 29.95 12.37 13.10
CA GLN A 201 28.68 12.79 13.75
C GLN A 201 27.56 11.77 13.55
N LYS A 202 26.95 11.35 14.62
CA LYS A 202 25.61 10.74 14.87
C LYS A 202 24.94 9.83 13.82
N ILE A 203 25.36 9.83 12.55
CA ILE A 203 24.77 9.02 11.47
C ILE A 203 25.88 8.12 10.91
N PRO A 204 25.76 6.78 11.00
CA PRO A 204 26.76 5.86 10.46
C PRO A 204 26.86 6.04 8.94
N HIS A 205 28.12 6.02 8.43
CA HIS A 205 28.42 6.06 7.01
C HIS A 205 29.20 4.80 6.63
N PHE A 206 28.70 4.05 5.68
CA PHE A 206 29.29 2.78 5.24
C PHE A 206 29.86 2.95 3.84
N HIS A 207 31.00 2.33 3.62
CA HIS A 207 31.61 2.16 2.31
C HIS A 207 31.57 0.68 1.94
N THR A 208 31.07 0.36 0.75
CA THR A 208 30.95 -1.01 0.25
C THR A 208 31.75 -1.16 -1.02
N SER A 209 32.60 -2.18 -1.09
CA SER A 209 33.22 -2.64 -2.32
C SER A 209 32.54 -3.90 -2.83
N VAL A 210 32.42 -3.99 -4.14
CA VAL A 210 31.81 -5.13 -4.86
C VAL A 210 32.91 -5.80 -5.67
N SER A 211 33.03 -7.12 -5.52
CA SER A 211 33.97 -7.91 -6.33
C SER A 211 33.24 -9.05 -7.05
N ILE A 212 33.64 -9.28 -8.32
CA ILE A 212 33.17 -10.38 -9.15
C ILE A 212 34.39 -11.28 -9.45
N ASP A 213 34.28 -12.58 -9.11
CA ASP A 213 35.36 -13.57 -9.24
C ASP A 213 36.68 -13.11 -8.55
N GLY A 214 36.54 -12.42 -7.41
CA GLY A 214 37.67 -11.88 -6.65
C GLY A 214 38.28 -10.58 -7.20
N GLN A 215 37.75 -10.06 -8.30
CA GLN A 215 38.20 -8.78 -8.87
C GLN A 215 37.28 -7.62 -8.43
N PRO A 216 37.80 -6.54 -7.85
CA PRO A 216 37.03 -5.36 -7.52
C PRO A 216 36.40 -4.75 -8.77
N THR A 217 35.07 -4.55 -8.76
CA THR A 217 34.30 -4.06 -9.92
C THR A 217 33.52 -2.78 -9.66
N GLY A 218 33.35 -2.43 -8.39
CA GLY A 218 32.64 -1.20 -8.05
C GLY A 218 32.70 -0.87 -6.56
N THR A 219 32.41 0.38 -6.24
CA THR A 219 32.28 0.87 -4.86
C THR A 219 31.04 1.71 -4.70
N GLY A 220 30.50 1.76 -3.49
CA GLY A 220 29.36 2.59 -3.14
C GLY A 220 29.40 3.03 -1.68
N GLU A 221 28.65 4.06 -1.37
CA GLU A 221 28.57 4.62 -0.03
C GLU A 221 27.09 4.77 0.38
N GLY A 222 26.81 4.64 1.66
CA GLY A 222 25.46 4.79 2.18
C GLY A 222 25.39 4.92 3.71
N HIS A 223 24.23 5.31 4.19
CA HIS A 223 23.99 5.48 5.64
C HIS A 223 23.45 4.21 6.31
N SER A 224 23.23 3.15 5.56
CA SER A 224 22.84 1.83 6.08
C SER A 224 23.52 0.69 5.31
N LYS A 225 23.69 -0.48 5.96
CA LYS A 225 24.20 -1.69 5.30
C LYS A 225 23.23 -2.29 4.27
N LYS A 226 22.00 -1.78 4.22
CA LYS A 226 20.93 -2.25 3.32
C LYS A 226 20.67 -1.32 2.13
N SER A 227 21.31 -0.16 2.09
CA SER A 227 21.21 0.79 0.97
C SER A 227 22.26 0.52 -0.08
#